data_c0d3ad70ab14158c4ec934230144ce12
#
_entry.id   c0d3ad70ab14158c4ec934230144ce12
#
_cell.length_a   1.000
_cell.length_b   1.000
_cell.length_c   1.000
_cell.angle_alpha   90.00
_cell.angle_beta   90.00
_cell.angle_gamma   90.00
#
_symmetry.space_group_name_H-M   'P 1'
#
loop_
_entity.id
_entity.type
_entity.pdbx_description
1 polymer ?
#
loop_
_entity_poly.entity_id
_entity_poly.type
_entity_poly.pdbx_seq_one_letter_code
_entity_poly.pdbx_strand_id
1 'polypeptide(L)'
;MIYKEAIEDAVSMHDLPAEWSPELLKEAELIAQKTKQTKYRKDLTPLPFATIDGEDAKDFDDAIYCQKNAGGYTLYVAIADVSFYVEVGSRLDKEALKRGTSIYFPGTVIPMLPEKLSNDICSLRPNEDRCAMVCQMSLDAAGNRVSYKFYSALINSKARLTYKQVEGHIKSSELLKD
;
A
#
# COMPACT_ATOMS: atom_id res chain seq x y z
N MET A 1 -20.02 4.07 -21.89
CA MET A 1 -19.29 4.52 -20.68
C MET A 1 -19.84 5.90 -20.32
N ILE A 2 -20.74 5.95 -19.36
CA ILE A 2 -21.57 7.15 -19.07
C ILE A 2 -20.74 8.32 -18.50
N TYR A 3 -19.53 8.06 -17.95
CA TYR A 3 -18.74 9.10 -17.25
C TYR A 3 -17.49 9.55 -18.00
N LYS A 4 -17.19 9.01 -19.19
CA LYS A 4 -15.92 9.31 -19.88
C LYS A 4 -15.79 10.79 -20.25
N GLU A 5 -16.80 11.35 -20.89
CA GLU A 5 -16.83 12.78 -21.27
C GLU A 5 -16.75 13.70 -20.05
N ALA A 6 -17.50 13.38 -18.98
CA ALA A 6 -17.48 14.17 -17.75
C ALA A 6 -16.09 14.10 -17.04
N ILE A 7 -15.38 12.98 -17.13
CA ILE A 7 -14.01 12.85 -16.60
C ILE A 7 -13.05 13.67 -17.46
N GLU A 8 -13.14 13.59 -18.80
CA GLU A 8 -12.30 14.36 -19.72
C GLU A 8 -12.52 15.88 -19.51
N ASP A 9 -13.76 16.31 -19.33
CA ASP A 9 -14.10 17.70 -19.01
C ASP A 9 -13.49 18.13 -17.67
N ALA A 10 -13.61 17.31 -16.62
CA ALA A 10 -13.03 17.60 -15.32
C ALA A 10 -11.50 17.68 -15.38
N VAL A 11 -10.85 16.75 -16.09
CA VAL A 11 -9.39 16.75 -16.30
C VAL A 11 -8.96 18.04 -16.99
N SER A 12 -9.67 18.46 -18.05
CA SER A 12 -9.37 19.69 -18.79
C SER A 12 -9.64 20.95 -17.96
N MET A 13 -10.79 21.00 -17.27
CA MET A 13 -11.22 22.18 -16.49
C MET A 13 -10.28 22.48 -15.33
N HIS A 14 -9.71 21.43 -14.71
CA HIS A 14 -8.84 21.54 -13.54
C HIS A 14 -7.36 21.37 -13.86
N ASP A 15 -6.99 21.29 -15.14
CA ASP A 15 -5.60 21.08 -15.60
C ASP A 15 -4.90 19.91 -14.86
N LEU A 16 -5.64 18.78 -14.76
CA LEU A 16 -5.13 17.62 -14.03
C LEU A 16 -4.06 16.89 -14.85
N PRO A 17 -2.96 16.44 -14.23
CA PRO A 17 -1.83 15.80 -14.92
C PRO A 17 -2.14 14.33 -15.27
N ALA A 18 -3.00 14.12 -16.28
CA ALA A 18 -3.49 12.80 -16.66
C ALA A 18 -2.43 11.92 -17.34
N GLU A 19 -1.43 12.54 -17.97
CA GLU A 19 -0.42 11.83 -18.76
C GLU A 19 0.95 11.81 -18.08
N TRP A 20 1.77 10.83 -18.46
CA TRP A 20 3.16 10.67 -18.05
C TRP A 20 4.11 10.96 -19.22
N SER A 21 5.20 11.67 -18.98
CA SER A 21 6.22 11.79 -19.99
C SER A 21 6.94 10.44 -20.22
N PRO A 22 7.43 10.19 -21.46
CA PRO A 22 8.19 8.96 -21.76
C PRO A 22 9.42 8.76 -20.86
N GLU A 23 10.06 9.87 -20.45
CA GLU A 23 11.24 9.83 -19.58
C GLU A 23 10.89 9.35 -18.17
N LEU A 24 9.74 9.76 -17.62
CA LEU A 24 9.26 9.32 -16.31
C LEU A 24 8.85 7.86 -16.33
N LEU A 25 8.16 7.39 -17.38
CA LEU A 25 7.84 5.98 -17.56
C LEU A 25 9.09 5.13 -17.66
N LYS A 26 10.10 5.57 -18.43
CA LYS A 26 11.40 4.89 -18.52
C LYS A 26 12.13 4.85 -17.18
N GLU A 27 12.09 5.92 -16.40
CA GLU A 27 12.68 5.97 -15.06
C GLU A 27 11.99 4.95 -14.14
N ALA A 28 10.65 4.87 -14.16
CA ALA A 28 9.89 3.89 -13.40
C ALA A 28 10.25 2.43 -13.77
N GLU A 29 10.40 2.13 -15.07
CA GLU A 29 10.84 0.81 -15.53
C GLU A 29 12.24 0.45 -15.04
N LEU A 30 13.19 1.39 -15.08
CA LEU A 30 14.55 1.17 -14.57
C LEU A 30 14.56 0.92 -13.06
N ILE A 31 13.74 1.64 -12.31
CA ILE A 31 13.58 1.44 -10.86
C ILE A 31 13.00 0.05 -10.58
N ALA A 32 12.00 -0.39 -11.35
CA ALA A 32 11.37 -1.69 -11.19
C ALA A 32 12.35 -2.86 -11.40
N GLN A 33 13.41 -2.66 -12.19
CA GLN A 33 14.45 -3.65 -12.45
C GLN A 33 15.56 -3.66 -11.37
N LYS A 34 15.62 -2.66 -10.50
CA LYS A 34 16.64 -2.62 -9.44
C LYS A 34 16.45 -3.79 -8.49
N THR A 35 17.55 -4.48 -8.19
CA THR A 35 17.56 -5.54 -7.18
C THR A 35 17.22 -4.97 -5.81
N LYS A 36 16.29 -5.60 -5.11
CA LYS A 36 15.89 -5.19 -3.76
C LYS A 36 17.09 -5.32 -2.81
N GLN A 37 17.55 -4.20 -2.24
CA GLN A 37 18.56 -4.22 -1.18
C GLN A 37 17.89 -4.60 0.14
N THR A 38 17.98 -5.86 0.51
CA THR A 38 17.35 -6.39 1.73
C THR A 38 18.27 -6.45 2.94
N LYS A 39 19.57 -6.24 2.76
CA LYS A 39 20.64 -6.46 3.76
C LYS A 39 20.41 -5.75 5.12
N TYR A 40 19.73 -4.62 5.13
CA TYR A 40 19.47 -3.84 6.35
C TYR A 40 18.00 -3.86 6.76
N ARG A 41 17.18 -4.69 6.14
CA ARG A 41 15.76 -4.84 6.43
C ARG A 41 15.53 -6.03 7.33
N LYS A 42 14.62 -5.88 8.29
CA LYS A 42 14.18 -7.01 9.10
C LYS A 42 13.36 -7.95 8.23
N ASP A 43 13.70 -9.23 8.22
CA ASP A 43 12.91 -10.26 7.54
C ASP A 43 11.66 -10.58 8.37
N LEU A 44 10.50 -10.22 7.83
CA LEU A 44 9.17 -10.53 8.35
C LEU A 44 8.34 -11.35 7.33
N THR A 45 8.96 -11.89 6.29
CA THR A 45 8.28 -12.69 5.27
C THR A 45 7.57 -13.94 5.81
N PRO A 46 8.00 -14.56 6.95
CA PRO A 46 7.27 -15.67 7.56
C PRO A 46 5.96 -15.25 8.24
N LEU A 47 5.78 -13.97 8.57
CA LEU A 47 4.56 -13.51 9.24
C LEU A 47 3.40 -13.41 8.24
N PRO A 48 2.19 -13.87 8.61
CA PRO A 48 1.04 -13.89 7.70
C PRO A 48 0.36 -12.52 7.62
N PHE A 49 1.03 -11.56 7.02
CA PHE A 49 0.43 -10.27 6.67
C PHE A 49 -0.73 -10.44 5.68
N ALA A 50 -1.72 -9.58 5.77
CA ALA A 50 -2.81 -9.48 4.82
C ALA A 50 -3.10 -8.01 4.50
N THR A 51 -3.47 -7.73 3.24
CA THR A 51 -4.02 -6.43 2.82
C THR A 51 -5.55 -6.48 2.88
N ILE A 52 -6.20 -5.33 3.15
CA ILE A 52 -7.67 -5.22 3.24
C ILE A 52 -8.09 -3.96 2.48
N ASP A 53 -8.66 -4.15 1.28
CA ASP A 53 -8.96 -3.06 0.35
C ASP A 53 -10.31 -3.23 -0.35
N GLY A 54 -10.64 -2.31 -1.25
CA GLY A 54 -11.76 -2.44 -2.17
C GLY A 54 -11.57 -3.59 -3.16
N GLU A 55 -12.66 -4.08 -3.75
CA GLU A 55 -12.63 -5.20 -4.72
C GLU A 55 -11.75 -4.89 -5.94
N ASP A 56 -11.74 -3.64 -6.40
CA ASP A 56 -11.05 -3.19 -7.61
C ASP A 56 -9.66 -2.60 -7.35
N ALA A 57 -9.20 -2.55 -6.08
CA ALA A 57 -7.89 -2.00 -5.72
C ALA A 57 -6.75 -2.83 -6.31
N LYS A 58 -5.69 -2.13 -6.76
CA LYS A 58 -4.45 -2.71 -7.29
C LYS A 58 -3.21 -2.20 -6.58
N ASP A 59 -3.33 -1.06 -5.93
CA ASP A 59 -2.33 -0.31 -5.16
C ASP A 59 -2.52 -0.61 -3.67
N PHE A 60 -1.99 -1.74 -3.21
CA PHE A 60 -2.07 -2.14 -1.80
C PHE A 60 -0.96 -1.44 -1.02
N ASP A 61 -1.30 -0.34 -0.37
CA ASP A 61 -0.36 0.51 0.34
C ASP A 61 -0.05 0.04 1.74
N ASP A 62 -0.97 -0.68 2.38
CA ASP A 62 -0.82 -1.20 3.73
C ASP A 62 -1.16 -2.69 3.87
N ALA A 63 -0.50 -3.33 4.83
CA ALA A 63 -0.79 -4.69 5.24
C ALA A 63 -0.68 -4.81 6.76
N ILE A 64 -1.51 -5.65 7.35
CA ILE A 64 -1.54 -5.86 8.79
C ILE A 64 -1.28 -7.31 9.17
N TYR A 65 -0.71 -7.49 10.35
CA TYR A 65 -0.65 -8.75 11.07
C TYR A 65 -0.82 -8.51 12.57
N CYS A 66 -1.63 -9.31 13.24
CA CYS A 66 -1.82 -9.24 14.68
C CYS A 66 -1.61 -10.60 15.31
N GLN A 67 -0.80 -10.63 16.36
CA GLN A 67 -0.53 -11.83 17.14
C GLN A 67 -0.97 -11.64 18.60
N LYS A 68 -1.81 -12.56 19.11
CA LYS A 68 -2.13 -12.61 20.54
C LYS A 68 -0.94 -13.14 21.34
N ASN A 69 -0.67 -12.54 22.50
CA ASN A 69 0.36 -12.97 23.44
C ASN A 69 -0.20 -13.01 24.87
N ALA A 70 0.61 -13.42 25.86
CA ALA A 70 0.16 -13.59 27.25
C ALA A 70 -0.36 -12.30 27.91
N GLY A 71 0.08 -11.12 27.46
CA GLY A 71 -0.29 -9.81 28.04
C GLY A 71 -1.21 -8.96 27.17
N GLY A 72 -1.64 -9.48 26.02
CA GLY A 72 -2.46 -8.71 25.05
C GLY A 72 -2.12 -9.09 23.62
N TYR A 73 -1.66 -8.11 22.81
CA TYR A 73 -1.43 -8.33 21.37
C TYR A 73 -0.15 -7.64 20.90
N THR A 74 0.43 -8.18 19.84
CA THR A 74 1.43 -7.49 19.02
C THR A 74 0.82 -7.23 17.65
N LEU A 75 0.60 -5.96 17.33
CA LEU A 75 0.09 -5.52 16.03
C LEU A 75 1.24 -5.01 15.17
N TYR A 76 1.28 -5.44 13.93
CA TYR A 76 2.19 -4.96 12.90
C TYR A 76 1.36 -4.27 11.82
N VAL A 77 1.73 -3.04 11.50
CA VAL A 77 1.22 -2.29 10.35
C VAL A 77 2.39 -2.04 9.43
N ALA A 78 2.33 -2.59 8.25
CA ALA A 78 3.34 -2.43 7.21
C ALA A 78 2.81 -1.48 6.13
N ILE A 79 3.57 -0.45 5.82
CA ILE A 79 3.26 0.50 4.73
C ILE A 79 4.29 0.29 3.62
N ALA A 80 3.86 0.29 2.37
CA ALA A 80 4.72 0.21 1.21
C ALA A 80 5.85 1.24 1.28
N ASP A 81 7.11 0.79 1.20
CA ASP A 81 8.27 1.70 1.31
C ASP A 81 8.58 2.34 -0.04
N VAL A 82 7.71 3.26 -0.46
CA VAL A 82 7.83 4.01 -1.71
C VAL A 82 9.14 4.81 -1.74
N SER A 83 9.58 5.35 -0.59
CA SER A 83 10.81 6.14 -0.47
C SER A 83 12.08 5.35 -0.79
N PHE A 84 12.02 4.03 -0.71
CA PHE A 84 13.11 3.14 -1.13
C PHE A 84 13.28 3.13 -2.66
N TYR A 85 12.21 3.33 -3.39
CA TYR A 85 12.18 3.29 -4.85
C TYR A 85 12.31 4.69 -5.47
N VAL A 86 11.63 5.68 -4.92
CA VAL A 86 11.61 7.06 -5.41
C VAL A 86 12.62 7.89 -4.61
N GLU A 87 13.78 8.15 -5.22
CA GLU A 87 14.85 8.90 -4.57
C GLU A 87 14.52 10.40 -4.50
N VAL A 88 14.81 11.02 -3.36
CA VAL A 88 14.61 12.47 -3.14
C VAL A 88 15.34 13.28 -4.21
N GLY A 89 14.65 14.22 -4.84
CA GLY A 89 15.18 15.09 -5.91
C GLY A 89 15.21 14.44 -7.30
N SER A 90 14.81 13.15 -7.44
CA SER A 90 14.65 12.51 -8.76
C SER A 90 13.56 13.20 -9.59
N ARG A 91 13.43 12.85 -10.86
CA ARG A 91 12.35 13.38 -11.71
C ARG A 91 10.98 12.87 -11.23
N LEU A 92 10.92 11.60 -10.81
CA LEU A 92 9.70 11.02 -10.24
C LEU A 92 9.29 11.69 -8.94
N ASP A 93 10.24 11.98 -8.03
CA ASP A 93 9.96 12.71 -6.79
C ASP A 93 9.38 14.10 -7.06
N LYS A 94 9.98 14.85 -7.98
CA LYS A 94 9.50 16.17 -8.38
C LYS A 94 8.12 16.14 -9.01
N GLU A 95 7.86 15.16 -9.86
CA GLU A 95 6.54 14.99 -10.48
C GLU A 95 5.50 14.55 -9.46
N ALA A 96 5.83 13.61 -8.56
CA ALA A 96 4.96 13.20 -7.47
C ALA A 96 4.60 14.36 -6.54
N LEU A 97 5.58 15.21 -6.20
CA LEU A 97 5.36 16.43 -5.42
C LEU A 97 4.42 17.42 -6.14
N LYS A 98 4.59 17.59 -7.46
CA LYS A 98 3.72 18.42 -8.29
C LYS A 98 2.27 17.88 -8.32
N ARG A 99 2.10 16.57 -8.45
CA ARG A 99 0.78 15.90 -8.44
C ARG A 99 0.11 15.95 -7.06
N GLY A 100 0.88 15.76 -6.01
CA GLY A 100 0.48 15.85 -4.61
C GLY A 100 -0.34 14.66 -4.11
N THR A 101 -1.18 14.06 -4.95
CA THR A 101 -2.05 12.91 -4.62
C THR A 101 -2.46 12.16 -5.88
N SER A 102 -2.94 10.93 -5.73
CA SER A 102 -3.72 10.26 -6.77
C SER A 102 -5.15 10.81 -6.80
N ILE A 103 -5.77 10.83 -7.98
CA ILE A 103 -7.14 11.34 -8.19
C ILE A 103 -8.00 10.19 -8.67
N TYR A 104 -9.07 9.90 -7.94
CA TYR A 104 -9.95 8.76 -8.18
C TYR A 104 -11.27 9.23 -8.80
N PHE A 105 -11.56 8.73 -9.99
CA PHE A 105 -12.84 8.86 -10.68
C PHE A 105 -13.55 7.50 -10.73
N PRO A 106 -14.86 7.44 -10.98
CA PRO A 106 -15.55 6.17 -11.24
C PRO A 106 -14.92 5.40 -12.40
N GLY A 107 -14.23 4.28 -12.09
CA GLY A 107 -13.60 3.42 -13.08
C GLY A 107 -12.28 3.92 -13.68
N THR A 108 -11.73 5.04 -13.20
CA THR A 108 -10.45 5.61 -13.69
C THR A 108 -9.67 6.26 -12.56
N VAL A 109 -8.35 6.12 -12.57
CA VAL A 109 -7.44 6.76 -11.61
C VAL A 109 -6.38 7.54 -12.37
N ILE A 110 -6.10 8.77 -11.93
CA ILE A 110 -4.89 9.50 -12.32
C ILE A 110 -3.90 9.34 -11.16
N PRO A 111 -2.92 8.45 -11.25
CA PRO A 111 -2.07 8.11 -10.13
C PRO A 111 -0.99 9.16 -9.87
N MET A 112 -0.59 9.32 -8.59
CA MET A 112 0.53 10.19 -8.18
C MET A 112 1.88 9.65 -8.67
N LEU A 113 2.01 8.34 -8.82
CA LEU A 113 3.19 7.65 -9.34
C LEU A 113 2.80 6.77 -10.54
N PRO A 114 3.70 6.51 -11.50
CA PRO A 114 3.42 5.57 -12.58
C PRO A 114 2.95 4.21 -12.06
N GLU A 115 1.97 3.61 -12.74
CA GLU A 115 1.37 2.32 -12.33
C GLU A 115 2.42 1.20 -12.14
N LYS A 116 3.53 1.26 -12.86
CA LYS A 116 4.66 0.35 -12.67
C LYS A 116 5.24 0.40 -11.24
N LEU A 117 5.11 1.54 -10.57
CA LEU A 117 5.48 1.69 -9.17
C LEU A 117 4.29 1.42 -8.26
N SER A 118 3.20 2.18 -8.41
CA SER A 118 2.06 2.12 -7.49
C SER A 118 1.34 0.77 -7.48
N ASN A 119 1.08 0.18 -8.65
CA ASN A 119 0.30 -1.05 -8.78
C ASN A 119 1.18 -2.32 -8.85
N ASP A 120 2.51 -2.18 -8.94
CA ASP A 120 3.42 -3.32 -9.08
C ASP A 120 4.44 -3.35 -7.94
N ILE A 121 5.62 -2.73 -8.10
CA ILE A 121 6.75 -2.95 -7.18
C ILE A 121 6.56 -2.39 -5.77
N CYS A 122 5.79 -1.31 -5.61
CA CYS A 122 5.44 -0.75 -4.30
C CYS A 122 4.25 -1.48 -3.68
N SER A 123 3.27 -1.91 -4.49
CA SER A 123 2.07 -2.57 -4.01
C SER A 123 2.37 -3.85 -3.23
N LEU A 124 1.81 -3.99 -2.02
CA LEU A 124 2.00 -5.13 -1.13
C LEU A 124 1.21 -6.37 -1.59
N ARG A 125 1.44 -6.75 -2.85
CA ARG A 125 0.74 -7.84 -3.54
C ARG A 125 0.93 -9.19 -2.83
N PRO A 126 -0.09 -10.06 -2.83
CA PRO A 126 0.00 -11.35 -2.15
C PRO A 126 1.06 -12.27 -2.79
N ASN A 127 1.75 -13.01 -1.93
CA ASN A 127 2.79 -13.97 -2.28
C ASN A 127 4.04 -13.38 -2.96
N GLU A 128 4.24 -12.08 -2.83
CA GLU A 128 5.42 -11.39 -3.33
C GLU A 128 6.14 -10.67 -2.19
N ASP A 129 7.48 -10.78 -2.18
CA ASP A 129 8.28 -10.05 -1.21
C ASP A 129 8.28 -8.55 -1.53
N ARG A 130 7.99 -7.73 -0.53
CA ARG A 130 7.90 -6.27 -0.67
C ARG A 130 8.66 -5.55 0.44
N CYS A 131 9.31 -4.45 0.05
CA CYS A 131 9.91 -3.54 1.00
C CYS A 131 8.81 -2.73 1.70
N ALA A 132 8.86 -2.69 3.03
CA ALA A 132 7.88 -1.97 3.83
C ALA A 132 8.54 -1.21 4.97
N MET A 133 7.94 -0.11 5.38
CA MET A 133 8.15 0.52 6.67
C MET A 133 7.13 -0.06 7.65
N VAL A 134 7.58 -0.65 8.74
CA VAL A 134 6.71 -1.34 9.69
C VAL A 134 6.64 -0.59 11.01
N CYS A 135 5.42 -0.33 11.47
CA CYS A 135 5.12 0.03 12.86
C CYS A 135 4.71 -1.24 13.61
N GLN A 136 5.54 -1.68 14.54
CA GLN A 136 5.21 -2.76 15.47
C GLN A 136 4.74 -2.17 16.78
N MET A 137 3.53 -2.50 17.21
CA MET A 137 2.90 -2.01 18.44
C MET A 137 2.64 -3.15 19.41
N SER A 138 2.94 -2.91 20.70
CA SER A 138 2.47 -3.76 21.79
C SER A 138 1.19 -3.17 22.35
N LEU A 139 0.15 -3.99 22.43
CA LEU A 139 -1.16 -3.63 22.99
C LEU A 139 -1.42 -4.45 24.24
N ASP A 140 -2.07 -3.87 25.25
CA ASP A 140 -2.56 -4.61 26.40
C ASP A 140 -3.81 -5.44 26.06
N ALA A 141 -4.36 -6.16 27.04
CA ALA A 141 -5.55 -6.99 26.86
C ALA A 141 -6.82 -6.17 26.54
N ALA A 142 -6.84 -4.88 26.87
CA ALA A 142 -7.92 -3.96 26.55
C ALA A 142 -7.74 -3.26 25.18
N GLY A 143 -6.62 -3.54 24.48
CA GLY A 143 -6.32 -2.93 23.18
C GLY A 143 -5.59 -1.58 23.26
N ASN A 144 -5.22 -1.11 24.46
CA ASN A 144 -4.48 0.13 24.58
C ASN A 144 -3.02 -0.04 24.16
N ARG A 145 -2.48 0.95 23.43
CA ARG A 145 -1.09 0.93 22.98
C ARG A 145 -0.13 1.19 24.15
N VAL A 146 0.69 0.18 24.46
CA VAL A 146 1.73 0.22 25.50
C VAL A 146 3.02 0.79 24.97
N SER A 147 3.46 0.32 23.79
CA SER A 147 4.70 0.76 23.15
C SER A 147 4.62 0.59 21.62
N TYR A 148 5.55 1.22 20.92
CA TYR A 148 5.69 1.05 19.47
C TYR A 148 7.14 1.24 19.03
N LYS A 149 7.46 0.73 17.84
CA LYS A 149 8.73 0.98 17.16
C LYS A 149 8.54 0.93 15.65
N PHE A 150 9.37 1.71 14.93
CA PHE A 150 9.42 1.73 13.48
C PHE A 150 10.72 1.10 12.98
N TYR A 151 10.66 0.40 11.86
CA TYR A 151 11.83 -0.13 11.16
C TYR A 151 11.48 -0.54 9.74
N SER A 152 12.50 -0.52 8.86
CA SER A 152 12.39 -1.05 7.51
C SER A 152 12.38 -2.58 7.54
N ALA A 153 11.47 -3.20 6.80
CA ALA A 153 11.32 -4.65 6.73
C ALA A 153 11.14 -5.15 5.30
N LEU A 154 11.32 -6.44 5.13
CA LEU A 154 10.82 -7.22 4.00
C LEU A 154 9.61 -8.00 4.50
N ILE A 155 8.49 -7.87 3.83
CA ILE A 155 7.26 -8.61 4.14
C ILE A 155 6.80 -9.42 2.93
N ASN A 156 5.94 -10.40 3.18
CA ASN A 156 5.25 -11.17 2.14
C ASN A 156 3.79 -11.29 2.56
N SER A 157 2.90 -10.53 1.92
CA SER A 157 1.46 -10.63 2.19
C SER A 157 0.97 -12.01 1.79
N LYS A 158 0.22 -12.69 2.66
CA LYS A 158 -0.29 -14.04 2.42
C LYS A 158 -1.71 -14.04 1.88
N ALA A 159 -2.43 -12.92 2.03
CA ALA A 159 -3.78 -12.78 1.56
C ALA A 159 -4.09 -11.33 1.13
N ARG A 160 -4.88 -11.20 0.07
CA ARG A 160 -5.59 -9.99 -0.27
C ARG A 160 -7.05 -10.20 0.13
N LEU A 161 -7.49 -9.45 1.12
CA LEU A 161 -8.88 -9.46 1.61
C LEU A 161 -9.62 -8.23 1.12
N THR A 162 -10.95 -8.32 1.04
CA THR A 162 -11.80 -7.17 0.76
C THR A 162 -12.51 -6.71 2.03
N TYR A 163 -12.90 -5.42 2.09
CA TYR A 163 -13.70 -4.90 3.20
C TYR A 163 -14.94 -5.74 3.48
N LYS A 164 -15.64 -6.20 2.43
CA LYS A 164 -16.83 -7.07 2.56
C LYS A 164 -16.53 -8.41 3.20
N GLN A 165 -15.40 -9.04 2.83
CA GLN A 165 -15.00 -10.33 3.41
C GLN A 165 -14.69 -10.18 4.89
N VAL A 166 -13.94 -9.13 5.28
CA VAL A 166 -13.58 -8.87 6.68
C VAL A 166 -14.82 -8.51 7.49
N GLU A 167 -15.69 -7.63 7.00
CA GLU A 167 -16.95 -7.26 7.65
C GLU A 167 -17.87 -8.48 7.85
N GLY A 168 -18.00 -9.32 6.82
CA GLY A 168 -18.79 -10.55 6.91
C GLY A 168 -18.25 -11.52 7.98
N HIS A 169 -16.91 -11.62 8.09
CA HIS A 169 -16.28 -12.46 9.10
C HIS A 169 -16.50 -11.92 10.53
N ILE A 170 -16.36 -10.61 10.72
CA ILE A 170 -16.61 -9.96 12.03
C ILE A 170 -18.06 -10.20 12.47
N LYS A 171 -19.04 -9.93 11.59
CA LYS A 171 -20.46 -10.14 11.88
C LYS A 171 -20.78 -11.59 12.24
N SER A 172 -20.22 -12.56 11.49
CA SER A 172 -20.43 -13.99 11.79
C SER A 172 -19.78 -14.41 13.12
N SER A 173 -18.63 -13.82 13.48
CA SER A 173 -17.94 -14.08 14.75
C SER A 173 -18.66 -13.48 15.95
N GLU A 174 -19.41 -12.40 15.79
CA GLU A 174 -20.27 -11.82 16.83
C GLU A 174 -21.49 -12.69 17.11
N LEU A 175 -22.10 -13.27 16.05
CA LEU A 175 -23.22 -14.20 16.18
C LEU A 175 -22.88 -15.53 16.88
N LEU A 176 -21.59 -15.87 17.00
CA LEU A 176 -21.12 -17.08 17.70
C LEU A 176 -20.78 -16.82 19.17
N LYS A 177 -20.95 -15.60 19.68
CA LYS A 177 -20.67 -15.21 21.07
C LYS A 177 -21.91 -15.16 21.96
N ASP A 178 -23.11 -15.26 21.39
CA ASP A 178 -24.41 -15.39 22.07
C ASP A 178 -24.80 -16.88 22.15
#